data_30b05d047422db1e91114b5ed853bba7
#
_entry.id   30b05d047422db1e91114b5ed853bba7
#
_cell.length_a   1.000
_cell.length_b   1.000
_cell.length_c   1.000
_cell.angle_alpha   90.00
_cell.angle_beta   90.00
_cell.angle_gamma   90.00
#
_symmetry.space_group_name_H-M   'P 1'
#
loop_
_entity.id
_entity.type
_entity.pdbx_description
1 polymer ?
#
loop_
_entity_poly.entity_id
_entity_poly.type
_entity_poly.pdbx_seq_one_letter_code
_entity_poly.pdbx_strand_id
1 'polypeptide(L)'
;MGIYVWGTGSGASELIEAGLEPERITAFVDSFPMGTTFLGKPVLLPEALPVDDCALLIVTARHADAIGKRCAEIGIPAERCLYLKNYCRLADRNEPCASAKDILGEDLLRKLLPRQRIVSTPAQLADSCLPEKDLSNDYVRLATLELLCRRLGDVPGAAAELGVYRGFFARCINLLLPERKLYLFDSFAGFSEDACAPEAFQAAHRNTAADKVLAIMPNPERVILKPGFFPESLEGLEERFCLVSLDVDFYRTTLEGLRYFWPRLHKGGYLLLHDWDSPKLPGVAQALAEFEKEVGFRIPAVPLCDVGGSLVLCK
;
A
#
# COMPACT_ATOMS: atom_id res chain seq x y z
N MET A 1 2.46 31.79 -2.23
CA MET A 1 2.89 30.45 -2.69
C MET A 1 1.97 29.40 -2.06
N GLY A 2 1.21 28.68 -2.88
CA GLY A 2 0.29 27.64 -2.42
C GLY A 2 1.01 26.33 -2.09
N ILE A 3 0.52 25.58 -1.11
CA ILE A 3 1.02 24.24 -0.77
C ILE A 3 0.16 23.21 -1.50
N TYR A 4 0.80 22.38 -2.31
CA TYR A 4 0.17 21.30 -3.05
C TYR A 4 0.75 19.95 -2.62
N VAL A 5 -0.09 18.95 -2.45
CA VAL A 5 0.33 17.61 -2.00
C VAL A 5 0.09 16.61 -3.12
N TRP A 6 1.16 16.04 -3.67
CA TRP A 6 1.05 15.00 -4.70
C TRP A 6 0.93 13.62 -4.06
N GLY A 7 -0.26 13.10 -4.13
CA GLY A 7 -0.72 11.83 -3.59
C GLY A 7 -1.97 12.00 -2.74
N THR A 8 -2.97 11.18 -3.00
CA THR A 8 -4.27 11.14 -2.32
C THR A 8 -4.48 9.84 -1.54
N GLY A 9 -3.41 9.21 -1.11
CA GLY A 9 -3.40 7.96 -0.36
C GLY A 9 -2.89 8.14 1.08
N SER A 10 -2.44 7.03 1.68
CA SER A 10 -1.92 6.97 3.06
C SER A 10 -0.82 7.98 3.35
N GLY A 11 0.02 8.31 2.35
CA GLY A 11 1.05 9.33 2.51
C GLY A 11 0.51 10.72 2.83
N ALA A 12 -0.64 11.09 2.28
CA ALA A 12 -1.30 12.35 2.61
C ALA A 12 -1.88 12.33 4.04
N SER A 13 -2.44 11.19 4.47
CA SER A 13 -2.93 11.01 5.84
C SER A 13 -1.79 11.14 6.85
N GLU A 14 -0.66 10.48 6.61
CA GLU A 14 0.52 10.56 7.49
C GLU A 14 1.07 11.99 7.59
N LEU A 15 1.00 12.78 6.51
CA LEU A 15 1.41 14.18 6.53
C LEU A 15 0.54 15.01 7.47
N ILE A 16 -0.78 14.77 7.47
CA ILE A 16 -1.73 15.45 8.35
C ILE A 16 -1.56 14.97 9.80
N GLU A 17 -1.44 13.66 10.02
CA GLU A 17 -1.19 13.08 11.35
C GLU A 17 0.12 13.57 11.96
N ALA A 18 1.14 13.87 11.13
CA ALA A 18 2.39 14.44 11.57
C ALA A 18 2.27 15.92 12.00
N GLY A 19 1.14 16.58 11.68
CA GLY A 19 0.79 17.92 12.14
C GLY A 19 0.71 18.99 11.05
N LEU A 20 0.65 18.62 9.75
CA LEU A 20 0.30 19.59 8.71
C LEU A 20 -1.21 19.85 8.76
N GLU A 21 -1.59 21.08 9.06
CA GLU A 21 -2.98 21.49 9.08
C GLU A 21 -3.60 21.43 7.67
N PRO A 22 -4.74 20.74 7.47
CA PRO A 22 -5.38 20.60 6.14
C PRO A 22 -5.71 21.95 5.50
N GLU A 23 -5.98 22.99 6.31
CA GLU A 23 -6.28 24.36 5.87
C GLU A 23 -5.14 24.98 5.09
N ARG A 24 -3.89 24.62 5.40
CA ARG A 24 -2.68 25.08 4.70
C ARG A 24 -2.52 24.45 3.31
N ILE A 25 -3.18 23.34 3.03
CA ILE A 25 -3.14 22.66 1.74
C ILE A 25 -4.09 23.37 0.78
N THR A 26 -3.56 23.83 -0.35
CA THR A 26 -4.33 24.47 -1.41
C THR A 26 -5.12 23.46 -2.21
N ALA A 27 -4.45 22.38 -2.64
CA ALA A 27 -5.07 21.27 -3.35
C ALA A 27 -4.19 20.02 -3.26
N PHE A 28 -4.79 18.86 -3.50
CA PHE A 28 -4.06 17.64 -3.76
C PHE A 28 -3.81 17.48 -5.26
N VAL A 29 -2.80 16.69 -5.62
CA VAL A 29 -2.47 16.36 -7.00
C VAL A 29 -2.44 14.85 -7.14
N ASP A 30 -3.06 14.33 -8.17
CA ASP A 30 -3.00 12.90 -8.49
C ASP A 30 -3.02 12.72 -10.01
N SER A 31 -2.13 11.86 -10.51
CA SER A 31 -2.07 11.54 -11.95
C SER A 31 -3.24 10.66 -12.40
N PHE A 32 -3.86 9.94 -11.45
CA PHE A 32 -4.98 9.04 -11.68
C PHE A 32 -6.01 9.23 -10.55
N PRO A 33 -6.68 10.39 -10.50
CA PRO A 33 -7.56 10.72 -9.40
C PRO A 33 -8.78 9.79 -9.35
N MET A 34 -9.14 9.34 -8.15
CA MET A 34 -10.35 8.55 -7.90
C MET A 34 -11.59 9.44 -7.73
N GLY A 35 -11.39 10.75 -7.53
CA GLY A 35 -12.45 11.74 -7.37
C GLY A 35 -11.94 13.16 -7.57
N THR A 36 -12.83 14.13 -7.55
CA THR A 36 -12.50 15.55 -7.72
C THR A 36 -12.10 16.26 -6.43
N THR A 37 -12.31 15.62 -5.27
CA THR A 37 -11.98 16.15 -3.96
C THR A 37 -11.36 15.07 -3.06
N PHE A 38 -10.45 15.48 -2.16
CA PHE A 38 -9.88 14.66 -1.13
C PHE A 38 -9.70 15.49 0.15
N LEU A 39 -10.18 15.00 1.29
CA LEU A 39 -10.19 15.74 2.57
C LEU A 39 -10.77 17.16 2.45
N GLY A 40 -11.84 17.32 1.70
CA GLY A 40 -12.50 18.61 1.46
C GLY A 40 -11.74 19.58 0.55
N LYS A 41 -10.59 19.20 -0.01
CA LYS A 41 -9.80 19.99 -0.93
C LYS A 41 -9.90 19.48 -2.36
N PRO A 42 -9.74 20.33 -3.38
CA PRO A 42 -9.71 19.90 -4.78
C PRO A 42 -8.59 18.89 -5.04
N VAL A 43 -8.83 17.94 -5.95
CA VAL A 43 -7.79 17.10 -6.55
C VAL A 43 -7.56 17.55 -7.98
N LEU A 44 -6.34 17.95 -8.26
CA LEU A 44 -5.90 18.47 -9.56
C LEU A 44 -5.15 17.40 -10.33
N LEU A 45 -5.25 17.45 -11.66
CA LEU A 45 -4.29 16.78 -12.52
C LEU A 45 -2.95 17.55 -12.50
N PRO A 46 -1.81 16.90 -12.75
CA PRO A 46 -0.50 17.54 -12.74
C PRO A 46 -0.40 18.79 -13.61
N GLU A 47 -1.06 18.80 -14.77
CA GLU A 47 -1.06 19.88 -15.75
C GLU A 47 -1.79 21.14 -15.25
N ALA A 48 -2.60 21.02 -14.22
CA ALA A 48 -3.32 22.13 -13.62
C ALA A 48 -2.57 22.82 -12.49
N LEU A 49 -1.33 22.37 -12.17
CA LEU A 49 -0.50 23.01 -11.15
C LEU A 49 -0.03 24.39 -11.61
N PRO A 50 -0.10 25.41 -10.73
CA PRO A 50 0.47 26.72 -11.01
C PRO A 50 2.00 26.67 -10.86
N VAL A 51 2.72 26.48 -11.97
CA VAL A 51 4.16 26.26 -12.01
C VAL A 51 4.97 27.34 -11.26
N ASP A 52 4.52 28.59 -11.36
CA ASP A 52 5.24 29.73 -10.79
C ASP A 52 4.94 30.02 -9.31
N ASP A 53 3.89 29.42 -8.74
CA ASP A 53 3.41 29.73 -7.38
C ASP A 53 3.08 28.48 -6.55
N CYS A 54 3.78 27.36 -6.74
CA CYS A 54 3.55 26.15 -5.98
C CYS A 54 4.76 25.73 -5.14
N ALA A 55 4.49 25.26 -3.90
CA ALA A 55 5.37 24.39 -3.15
C ALA A 55 4.76 22.99 -3.18
N LEU A 56 5.47 22.04 -3.73
CA LEU A 56 4.95 20.70 -3.99
C LEU A 56 5.52 19.70 -3.00
N LEU A 57 4.63 19.11 -2.19
CA LEU A 57 4.95 18.04 -1.25
C LEU A 57 4.62 16.68 -1.89
N ILE A 58 5.65 15.90 -2.18
CA ILE A 58 5.49 14.57 -2.80
C ILE A 58 5.49 13.53 -1.69
N VAL A 59 4.31 12.98 -1.41
CA VAL A 59 4.07 12.05 -0.29
C VAL A 59 4.01 10.59 -0.71
N THR A 60 4.12 10.30 -2.00
CA THR A 60 4.15 8.93 -2.51
C THR A 60 5.58 8.45 -2.69
N ALA A 61 5.94 7.38 -1.99
CA ALA A 61 7.23 6.74 -2.15
C ALA A 61 7.35 6.01 -3.49
N ARG A 62 6.24 5.37 -3.90
CA ARG A 62 6.21 4.41 -5.01
C ARG A 62 6.43 5.04 -6.38
N HIS A 63 6.14 6.32 -6.52
CA HIS A 63 6.15 7.00 -7.80
C HIS A 63 7.02 8.26 -7.80
N ALA A 64 7.89 8.43 -6.80
CA ALA A 64 8.70 9.64 -6.64
C ALA A 64 9.50 9.99 -7.91
N ASP A 65 10.13 9.00 -8.54
CA ASP A 65 10.90 9.21 -9.77
C ASP A 65 10.02 9.56 -10.97
N ALA A 66 8.88 8.90 -11.12
CA ALA A 66 7.92 9.20 -12.20
C ALA A 66 7.33 10.60 -12.02
N ILE A 67 7.02 10.96 -10.78
CA ILE A 67 6.55 12.30 -10.43
C ILE A 67 7.62 13.35 -10.69
N GLY A 68 8.88 13.09 -10.32
CA GLY A 68 9.99 13.99 -10.59
C GLY A 68 10.19 14.24 -12.09
N LYS A 69 10.11 13.20 -12.92
CA LYS A 69 10.12 13.34 -14.39
C LYS A 69 8.93 14.18 -14.87
N ARG A 70 7.74 13.89 -14.35
CA ARG A 70 6.54 14.64 -14.73
C ARG A 70 6.61 16.12 -14.29
N CYS A 71 7.15 16.41 -13.12
CA CYS A 71 7.41 17.79 -12.69
C CYS A 71 8.31 18.53 -13.68
N ALA A 72 9.41 17.89 -14.11
CA ALA A 72 10.31 18.48 -15.09
C ALA A 72 9.63 18.72 -16.46
N GLU A 73 8.80 17.78 -16.94
CA GLU A 73 8.02 17.91 -18.18
C GLU A 73 7.04 19.08 -18.16
N ILE A 74 6.39 19.33 -17.03
CA ILE A 74 5.43 20.43 -16.86
C ILE A 74 6.08 21.71 -16.35
N GLY A 75 7.41 21.74 -16.23
CA GLY A 75 8.17 22.94 -15.93
C GLY A 75 8.26 23.31 -14.44
N ILE A 76 7.94 22.40 -13.51
CA ILE A 76 8.09 22.65 -12.07
C ILE A 76 9.55 22.49 -11.68
N PRO A 77 10.20 23.54 -11.13
CA PRO A 77 11.58 23.47 -10.69
C PRO A 77 11.78 22.46 -9.54
N ALA A 78 12.90 21.74 -9.56
CA ALA A 78 13.20 20.73 -8.55
C ALA A 78 13.27 21.31 -7.13
N GLU A 79 13.71 22.55 -6.98
CA GLU A 79 13.76 23.25 -5.70
C GLU A 79 12.40 23.56 -5.08
N ARG A 80 11.33 23.42 -5.84
CA ARG A 80 9.94 23.54 -5.34
C ARG A 80 9.33 22.20 -4.95
N CYS A 81 10.03 21.10 -5.21
CA CYS A 81 9.57 19.74 -4.92
C CYS A 81 10.24 19.25 -3.63
N LEU A 82 9.43 18.85 -2.66
CA LEU A 82 9.89 18.15 -1.46
C LEU A 82 9.39 16.71 -1.45
N TYR A 83 10.31 15.77 -1.48
CA TYR A 83 10.04 14.34 -1.41
C TYR A 83 10.01 13.89 0.04
N LEU A 84 8.85 13.60 0.57
CA LEU A 84 8.66 13.22 1.98
C LEU A 84 8.81 11.71 2.23
N LYS A 85 8.72 10.92 1.17
CA LYS A 85 8.91 9.47 1.24
C LYS A 85 9.77 9.00 0.07
N ASN A 86 10.96 8.52 0.36
CA ASN A 86 11.82 7.86 -0.60
C ASN A 86 12.46 6.65 0.06
N TYR A 87 11.80 5.50 -0.01
CA TYR A 87 12.23 4.29 0.69
C TYR A 87 13.44 3.60 0.05
N CYS A 88 13.74 3.90 -1.21
CA CYS A 88 14.59 3.04 -2.01
C CYS A 88 15.81 3.70 -2.61
N ARG A 89 16.00 4.99 -2.50
CA ARG A 89 17.18 5.66 -3.03
C ARG A 89 17.95 6.42 -1.98
N LEU A 90 19.26 6.23 -2.08
CA LEU A 90 20.24 6.96 -1.33
C LEU A 90 20.04 8.49 -1.52
N ALA A 91 19.90 9.09 -0.49
CA ALA A 91 20.18 10.40 0.06
C ALA A 91 20.29 11.65 -0.81
N ASP A 92 20.61 11.60 -2.07
CA ASP A 92 20.95 12.81 -2.85
C ASP A 92 19.75 13.74 -3.13
N ARG A 93 18.54 13.29 -2.77
CA ARG A 93 17.30 14.04 -3.02
C ARG A 93 16.55 14.49 -1.77
N ASN A 94 17.08 14.24 -0.59
CA ASN A 94 16.34 14.46 0.67
C ASN A 94 16.82 15.66 1.48
N GLU A 95 17.70 16.49 0.93
CA GLU A 95 17.92 17.78 1.55
C GLU A 95 16.72 18.68 1.24
N PRO A 96 15.92 19.05 2.25
CA PRO A 96 14.81 19.95 2.01
C PRO A 96 15.36 21.28 1.52
N CYS A 97 14.86 21.76 0.39
CA CYS A 97 15.15 23.12 -0.07
C CYS A 97 14.79 24.14 1.02
N ALA A 98 15.43 25.27 1.02
CA ALA A 98 15.18 26.32 2.01
C ALA A 98 13.68 26.68 2.11
N SER A 99 13.00 26.76 0.96
CA SER A 99 11.56 27.01 0.90
C SER A 99 10.69 25.94 1.59
N ALA A 100 11.11 24.68 1.60
CA ALA A 100 10.38 23.63 2.31
C ALA A 100 10.53 23.75 3.83
N LYS A 101 11.69 24.18 4.33
CA LYS A 101 11.91 24.48 5.76
C LYS A 101 11.03 25.64 6.19
N ASP A 102 10.95 26.68 5.38
CA ASP A 102 10.12 27.85 5.64
C ASP A 102 8.62 27.53 5.64
N ILE A 103 8.21 26.58 4.78
CA ILE A 103 6.80 26.20 4.63
C ILE A 103 6.34 25.24 5.75
N LEU A 104 7.13 24.24 6.06
CA LEU A 104 6.74 23.16 6.98
C LEU A 104 7.25 23.39 8.41
N GLY A 105 8.36 24.07 8.57
CA GLY A 105 9.09 24.19 9.83
C GLY A 105 9.98 22.97 10.12
N GLU A 106 11.03 23.16 10.91
CA GLU A 106 12.02 22.12 11.16
C GLU A 106 11.46 20.88 11.88
N ASP A 107 10.56 21.09 12.83
CA ASP A 107 10.00 19.97 13.62
C ASP A 107 9.12 19.05 12.80
N LEU A 108 8.29 19.62 11.91
CA LEU A 108 7.45 18.84 11.02
C LEU A 108 8.30 18.13 9.96
N LEU A 109 9.29 18.81 9.39
CA LEU A 109 10.23 18.19 8.45
C LEU A 109 10.97 17.01 9.08
N ARG A 110 11.45 17.14 10.31
CA ARG A 110 12.15 16.06 11.02
C ARG A 110 11.27 14.80 11.21
N LYS A 111 9.97 14.98 11.42
CA LYS A 111 9.00 13.88 11.53
C LYS A 111 8.71 13.22 10.18
N LEU A 112 8.72 14.00 9.11
CA LEU A 112 8.32 13.57 7.77
C LEU A 112 9.47 13.03 6.92
N LEU A 113 10.73 13.42 7.21
CA LEU A 113 11.88 12.96 6.44
C LEU A 113 12.09 11.44 6.62
N PRO A 114 12.18 10.69 5.54
CA PRO A 114 12.35 9.25 5.61
C PRO A 114 13.74 8.90 6.19
N ARG A 115 13.80 7.80 6.95
CA ARG A 115 15.07 7.21 7.35
C ARG A 115 15.69 6.52 6.15
N GLN A 116 16.99 6.72 5.94
CA GLN A 116 17.74 6.02 4.89
C GLN A 116 17.72 4.51 5.13
N ARG A 117 17.48 3.75 4.08
CA ARG A 117 17.57 2.29 4.11
C ARG A 117 18.51 1.83 2.99
N ILE A 118 19.42 0.91 3.33
CA ILE A 118 20.27 0.24 2.35
C ILE A 118 19.57 -1.06 1.96
N VAL A 119 19.35 -1.24 0.67
CA VAL A 119 18.76 -2.47 0.12
C VAL A 119 19.73 -3.04 -0.92
N SER A 120 20.06 -4.33 -0.79
CA SER A 120 20.82 -5.07 -1.80
C SER A 120 19.91 -6.09 -2.49
N THR A 121 20.01 -6.18 -3.81
CA THR A 121 19.23 -7.15 -4.60
C THR A 121 19.87 -8.53 -4.51
N PRO A 122 19.17 -9.57 -4.00
CA PRO A 122 19.66 -10.93 -4.06
C PRO A 122 19.84 -11.40 -5.51
N ALA A 123 20.85 -12.23 -5.75
CA ALA A 123 21.12 -12.78 -7.09
C ALA A 123 19.91 -13.54 -7.69
N GLN A 124 19.08 -14.15 -6.83
CA GLN A 124 17.87 -14.86 -7.26
C GLN A 124 16.81 -13.97 -7.93
N LEU A 125 16.92 -12.65 -7.75
CA LEU A 125 16.00 -11.69 -8.35
C LEU A 125 16.60 -10.94 -9.56
N ALA A 126 17.76 -11.38 -10.06
CA ALA A 126 18.34 -10.81 -11.28
C ALA A 126 17.36 -10.87 -12.47
N ASP A 127 16.54 -11.95 -12.51
CA ASP A 127 15.51 -12.18 -13.55
C ASP A 127 14.11 -11.92 -13.00
N SER A 128 13.91 -10.88 -12.20
CA SER A 128 12.62 -10.54 -11.62
C SER A 128 11.57 -10.25 -12.70
N CYS A 129 10.37 -10.83 -12.52
CA CYS A 129 9.19 -10.49 -13.33
C CYS A 129 8.59 -9.15 -12.94
N LEU A 130 8.87 -8.63 -11.74
CA LEU A 130 8.39 -7.34 -11.29
C LEU A 130 9.25 -6.21 -11.86
N PRO A 131 8.65 -5.13 -12.37
CA PRO A 131 9.41 -3.95 -12.81
C PRO A 131 10.27 -3.39 -11.67
N GLU A 132 11.49 -2.94 -12.00
CA GLU A 132 12.42 -2.34 -11.01
C GLU A 132 11.77 -1.21 -10.21
N LYS A 133 10.96 -0.39 -10.87
CA LYS A 133 10.18 0.68 -10.22
C LYS A 133 9.23 0.18 -9.13
N ASP A 134 8.68 -1.02 -9.28
CA ASP A 134 7.77 -1.61 -8.31
C ASP A 134 8.56 -2.24 -7.16
N LEU A 135 9.60 -3.00 -7.46
CA LEU A 135 10.51 -3.56 -6.45
C LEU A 135 11.11 -2.48 -5.55
N SER A 136 11.41 -1.30 -6.11
CA SER A 136 12.01 -0.22 -5.36
C SER A 136 11.11 0.42 -4.30
N ASN A 137 9.82 0.11 -4.26
CA ASN A 137 8.88 0.70 -3.31
C ASN A 137 8.91 0.04 -1.93
N ASP A 138 8.83 -1.29 -1.93
CA ASP A 138 8.95 -2.12 -0.76
C ASP A 138 9.65 -3.41 -1.17
N TYR A 139 10.95 -3.30 -1.36
CA TYR A 139 11.77 -4.35 -1.92
C TYR A 139 11.61 -5.67 -1.14
N VAL A 140 11.64 -5.63 0.18
CA VAL A 140 11.60 -6.85 1.00
C VAL A 140 10.27 -7.58 0.80
N ARG A 141 9.14 -6.86 0.86
CA ARG A 141 7.82 -7.45 0.70
C ARG A 141 7.63 -8.03 -0.71
N LEU A 142 7.98 -7.24 -1.75
CA LEU A 142 7.77 -7.64 -3.14
C LEU A 142 8.73 -8.72 -3.62
N ALA A 143 9.99 -8.64 -3.25
CA ALA A 143 10.97 -9.69 -3.53
C ALA A 143 10.58 -11.01 -2.83
N THR A 144 10.11 -10.93 -1.59
CA THR A 144 9.58 -12.10 -0.88
C THR A 144 8.37 -12.67 -1.60
N LEU A 145 7.40 -11.84 -2.00
CA LEU A 145 6.23 -12.28 -2.78
C LEU A 145 6.66 -13.07 -4.02
N GLU A 146 7.59 -12.54 -4.81
CA GLU A 146 8.07 -13.21 -6.02
C GLU A 146 8.72 -14.56 -5.72
N LEU A 147 9.59 -14.63 -4.69
CA LEU A 147 10.23 -15.89 -4.28
C LEU A 147 9.20 -16.91 -3.77
N LEU A 148 8.18 -16.47 -3.03
CA LEU A 148 7.08 -17.33 -2.60
C LEU A 148 6.27 -17.84 -3.80
N CYS A 149 5.94 -17.00 -4.77
CA CYS A 149 5.25 -17.40 -6.00
C CYS A 149 6.04 -18.44 -6.80
N ARG A 150 7.36 -18.25 -6.95
CA ARG A 150 8.24 -19.25 -7.58
C ARG A 150 8.28 -20.58 -6.80
N ARG A 151 8.27 -20.51 -5.46
CA ARG A 151 8.33 -21.68 -4.59
C ARG A 151 6.98 -22.45 -4.52
N LEU A 152 5.85 -21.77 -4.79
CA LEU A 152 4.55 -22.44 -4.85
C LEU A 152 4.53 -23.60 -5.86
N GLY A 153 5.22 -23.46 -6.98
CA GLY A 153 5.27 -24.51 -8.00
C GLY A 153 3.88 -25.05 -8.33
N ASP A 154 3.68 -26.36 -8.11
CA ASP A 154 2.42 -27.06 -8.40
C ASP A 154 1.42 -27.07 -7.24
N VAL A 155 1.65 -26.33 -6.15
CA VAL A 155 0.66 -26.20 -5.06
C VAL A 155 -0.65 -25.69 -5.65
N PRO A 156 -1.76 -26.45 -5.58
CA PRO A 156 -3.02 -26.07 -6.23
C PRO A 156 -3.71 -24.93 -5.48
N GLY A 157 -4.71 -24.32 -6.12
CA GLY A 157 -5.56 -23.30 -5.52
C GLY A 157 -5.43 -21.93 -6.15
N ALA A 158 -6.34 -21.05 -5.78
CA ALA A 158 -6.38 -19.66 -6.18
C ALA A 158 -5.45 -18.80 -5.32
N ALA A 159 -5.20 -17.57 -5.76
CA ALA A 159 -4.68 -16.52 -4.91
C ALA A 159 -5.81 -15.63 -4.39
N ALA A 160 -5.58 -14.95 -3.27
CA ALA A 160 -6.51 -13.97 -2.72
C ALA A 160 -5.79 -12.79 -2.10
N GLU A 161 -6.44 -11.64 -2.12
CA GLU A 161 -6.09 -10.48 -1.30
C GLU A 161 -7.34 -9.96 -0.60
N LEU A 162 -7.26 -9.82 0.72
CA LEU A 162 -8.24 -9.16 1.56
C LEU A 162 -7.66 -7.82 2.04
N GLY A 163 -8.34 -6.73 1.65
CA GLY A 163 -7.81 -5.37 1.76
C GLY A 163 -6.98 -5.02 0.51
N VAL A 164 -7.65 -4.61 -0.54
CA VAL A 164 -7.06 -4.38 -1.87
C VAL A 164 -6.63 -2.92 -2.07
N TYR A 165 -7.37 -2.01 -1.45
CA TYR A 165 -7.18 -0.58 -1.60
C TYR A 165 -7.16 -0.17 -3.09
N ARG A 166 -6.02 0.34 -3.58
CA ARG A 166 -5.83 0.75 -4.99
C ARG A 166 -5.25 -0.35 -5.89
N GLY A 167 -5.13 -1.58 -5.40
CA GLY A 167 -4.78 -2.77 -6.17
C GLY A 167 -3.31 -2.93 -6.52
N PHE A 168 -2.39 -2.20 -5.89
CA PHE A 168 -0.97 -2.32 -6.24
C PHE A 168 -0.42 -3.71 -5.94
N PHE A 169 -0.67 -4.24 -4.75
CA PHE A 169 -0.15 -5.55 -4.37
C PHE A 169 -0.90 -6.68 -5.10
N ALA A 170 -2.24 -6.53 -5.29
CA ALA A 170 -3.04 -7.38 -6.15
C ALA A 170 -2.47 -7.49 -7.56
N ARG A 171 -2.05 -6.36 -8.16
CA ARG A 171 -1.43 -6.32 -9.48
C ARG A 171 -0.13 -7.12 -9.53
N CYS A 172 0.69 -7.04 -8.48
CA CYS A 172 1.91 -7.83 -8.39
C CYS A 172 1.59 -9.34 -8.29
N ILE A 173 0.60 -9.73 -7.48
CA ILE A 173 0.13 -11.13 -7.40
C ILE A 173 -0.38 -11.60 -8.77
N ASN A 174 -1.21 -10.81 -9.44
CA ASN A 174 -1.78 -11.15 -10.74
C ASN A 174 -0.73 -11.28 -11.84
N LEU A 175 0.34 -10.48 -11.78
CA LEU A 175 1.48 -10.57 -12.70
C LEU A 175 2.31 -11.85 -12.45
N LEU A 176 2.55 -12.18 -11.18
CA LEU A 176 3.40 -13.30 -10.78
C LEU A 176 2.70 -14.67 -10.90
N LEU A 177 1.37 -14.70 -10.87
CA LEU A 177 0.54 -15.90 -10.95
C LEU A 177 -0.50 -15.78 -12.09
N PRO A 178 -0.07 -15.61 -13.36
CA PRO A 178 -0.95 -15.24 -14.48
C PRO A 178 -2.01 -16.32 -14.79
N GLU A 179 -1.74 -17.59 -14.48
CA GLU A 179 -2.66 -18.71 -14.75
C GLU A 179 -3.65 -18.97 -13.61
N ARG A 180 -3.51 -18.30 -12.46
CA ARG A 180 -4.34 -18.56 -11.29
C ARG A 180 -5.46 -17.53 -11.17
N LYS A 181 -6.61 -17.97 -10.67
CA LYS A 181 -7.66 -17.05 -10.23
C LYS A 181 -7.13 -16.21 -9.09
N LEU A 182 -7.45 -14.92 -9.09
CA LEU A 182 -7.17 -13.98 -8.02
C LEU A 182 -8.48 -13.39 -7.49
N TYR A 183 -8.81 -13.72 -6.25
CA TYR A 183 -9.96 -13.16 -5.54
C TYR A 183 -9.55 -11.90 -4.81
N LEU A 184 -10.28 -10.80 -5.05
CA LEU A 184 -10.01 -9.50 -4.45
C LEU A 184 -11.19 -9.07 -3.58
N PHE A 185 -10.97 -9.04 -2.27
CA PHE A 185 -11.98 -8.66 -1.28
C PHE A 185 -11.67 -7.27 -0.74
N ASP A 186 -12.56 -6.33 -0.96
CA ASP A 186 -12.50 -4.97 -0.43
C ASP A 186 -13.90 -4.37 -0.42
N SER A 187 -14.17 -3.48 0.52
CA SER A 187 -15.41 -2.72 0.52
C SER A 187 -15.49 -1.74 -0.64
N PHE A 188 -14.33 -1.24 -1.12
CA PHE A 188 -14.18 -0.10 -2.03
C PHE A 188 -14.93 1.16 -1.55
N ALA A 189 -15.24 1.20 -0.26
CA ALA A 189 -15.95 2.28 0.42
C ALA A 189 -15.21 2.75 1.70
N GLY A 190 -14.01 2.20 1.94
CA GLY A 190 -13.24 2.41 3.16
C GLY A 190 -13.62 1.44 4.28
N PHE A 191 -13.38 1.82 5.51
CA PHE A 191 -13.63 0.97 6.68
C PHE A 191 -15.09 1.01 7.13
N SER A 192 -15.53 0.01 7.91
CA SER A 192 -16.83 0.01 8.57
C SER A 192 -16.90 1.10 9.64
N GLU A 193 -18.13 1.49 10.02
CA GLU A 193 -18.35 2.51 11.06
C GLU A 193 -17.74 2.14 12.41
N ASP A 194 -17.60 0.84 12.70
CA ASP A 194 -16.98 0.33 13.92
C ASP A 194 -15.44 0.47 13.94
N ALA A 195 -14.81 0.83 12.81
CA ALA A 195 -13.38 1.03 12.72
C ALA A 195 -13.02 2.38 13.34
N CYS A 196 -12.44 2.35 14.54
CA CYS A 196 -11.99 3.52 15.27
C CYS A 196 -10.70 4.08 14.65
N ALA A 197 -10.79 4.66 13.45
CA ALA A 197 -9.67 5.24 12.73
C ALA A 197 -9.82 6.76 12.59
N PRO A 198 -8.70 7.53 12.58
CA PRO A 198 -8.74 8.96 12.30
C PRO A 198 -9.40 9.26 10.96
N GLU A 199 -10.12 10.39 10.84
CA GLU A 199 -10.85 10.75 9.63
C GLU A 199 -9.95 10.82 8.39
N ALA A 200 -8.75 11.36 8.53
CA ALA A 200 -7.77 11.43 7.45
C ALA A 200 -7.38 10.04 6.93
N PHE A 201 -7.21 9.07 7.84
CA PHE A 201 -6.92 7.68 7.50
C PHE A 201 -8.11 7.03 6.77
N GLN A 202 -9.33 7.23 7.27
CA GLN A 202 -10.55 6.76 6.61
C GLN A 202 -10.74 7.35 5.22
N ALA A 203 -10.54 8.67 5.06
CA ALA A 203 -10.66 9.36 3.78
C ALA A 203 -9.65 8.83 2.74
N ALA A 204 -8.42 8.53 3.16
CA ALA A 204 -7.41 7.94 2.29
C ALA A 204 -7.86 6.57 1.76
N HIS A 205 -8.44 5.73 2.61
CA HIS A 205 -8.87 4.38 2.25
C HIS A 205 -10.22 4.34 1.50
N ARG A 206 -11.02 5.40 1.57
CA ARG A 206 -12.19 5.56 0.70
C ARG A 206 -11.82 5.98 -0.72
N ASN A 207 -10.61 6.44 -0.95
CA ASN A 207 -10.13 6.88 -2.26
C ASN A 207 -9.67 5.69 -3.12
N THR A 208 -10.61 4.80 -3.42
CA THR A 208 -10.44 3.58 -4.20
C THR A 208 -11.70 3.30 -5.02
N ALA A 209 -11.60 2.45 -6.06
CA ALA A 209 -12.73 2.02 -6.87
C ALA A 209 -12.43 0.69 -7.56
N ALA A 210 -13.40 -0.22 -7.56
CA ALA A 210 -13.25 -1.58 -8.08
C ALA A 210 -12.89 -1.63 -9.58
N ASP A 211 -13.50 -0.76 -10.40
CA ASP A 211 -13.22 -0.63 -11.83
C ASP A 211 -11.79 -0.14 -12.09
N LYS A 212 -11.29 0.78 -11.28
CA LYS A 212 -9.90 1.28 -11.37
C LYS A 212 -8.89 0.22 -10.97
N VAL A 213 -9.21 -0.58 -9.93
CA VAL A 213 -8.38 -1.72 -9.55
C VAL A 213 -8.32 -2.73 -10.67
N LEU A 214 -9.46 -3.11 -11.27
CA LEU A 214 -9.49 -4.06 -12.38
C LEU A 214 -8.71 -3.55 -13.61
N ALA A 215 -8.80 -2.25 -13.90
CA ALA A 215 -8.14 -1.64 -15.07
C ALA A 215 -6.60 -1.70 -15.01
N ILE A 216 -6.00 -1.87 -13.84
CA ILE A 216 -4.53 -1.98 -13.71
C ILE A 216 -4.02 -3.42 -13.66
N MET A 217 -4.90 -4.42 -13.72
CA MET A 217 -4.50 -5.84 -13.64
C MET A 217 -3.90 -6.32 -14.96
N PRO A 218 -2.73 -6.97 -14.94
CA PRO A 218 -2.13 -7.55 -16.15
C PRO A 218 -2.99 -8.65 -16.80
N ASN A 219 -3.70 -9.45 -16.00
CA ASN A 219 -4.55 -10.56 -16.43
C ASN A 219 -5.95 -10.39 -15.82
N PRO A 220 -6.74 -9.40 -16.29
CA PRO A 220 -8.03 -9.05 -15.66
C PRO A 220 -9.07 -10.18 -15.76
N GLU A 221 -8.98 -11.06 -16.75
CA GLU A 221 -9.85 -12.22 -16.92
C GLU A 221 -9.68 -13.29 -15.82
N ARG A 222 -8.59 -13.22 -15.06
CA ARG A 222 -8.30 -14.09 -13.90
C ARG A 222 -8.75 -13.47 -12.59
N VAL A 223 -9.16 -12.21 -12.59
CA VAL A 223 -9.54 -11.49 -11.37
C VAL A 223 -11.03 -11.66 -11.09
N ILE A 224 -11.34 -11.97 -9.84
CA ILE A 224 -12.71 -12.09 -9.34
C ILE A 224 -12.86 -11.07 -8.21
N LEU A 225 -13.54 -9.97 -8.51
CA LEU A 225 -13.85 -8.95 -7.52
C LEU A 225 -14.95 -9.44 -6.58
N LYS A 226 -14.76 -9.23 -5.29
CA LYS A 226 -15.71 -9.51 -4.20
C LYS A 226 -15.92 -8.21 -3.40
N PRO A 227 -16.66 -7.24 -3.99
CA PRO A 227 -16.92 -5.98 -3.31
C PRO A 227 -17.84 -6.17 -2.12
N GLY A 228 -17.58 -5.44 -1.06
CA GLY A 228 -18.36 -5.47 0.18
C GLY A 228 -17.50 -5.69 1.42
N PHE A 229 -18.12 -5.52 2.57
CA PHE A 229 -17.44 -5.78 3.84
C PHE A 229 -17.20 -7.28 4.03
N PHE A 230 -16.08 -7.58 4.67
CA PHE A 230 -15.76 -8.95 5.06
C PHE A 230 -16.30 -9.20 6.49
N PRO A 231 -16.95 -10.35 6.78
CA PRO A 231 -16.99 -11.58 5.98
C PRO A 231 -18.18 -11.70 5.02
N GLU A 232 -19.09 -10.74 4.94
CA GLU A 232 -20.32 -10.83 4.11
C GLU A 232 -20.01 -11.05 2.62
N SER A 233 -18.89 -10.49 2.13
CA SER A 233 -18.41 -10.68 0.74
C SER A 233 -18.00 -12.11 0.40
N LEU A 234 -17.97 -13.05 1.38
CA LEU A 234 -17.67 -14.46 1.19
C LEU A 234 -18.87 -15.29 0.73
N GLU A 235 -20.06 -14.74 0.69
CA GLU A 235 -21.27 -15.54 0.41
C GLU A 235 -21.11 -16.43 -0.83
N GLY A 236 -21.39 -17.74 -0.67
CA GLY A 236 -21.34 -18.75 -1.73
C GLY A 236 -19.92 -19.12 -2.21
N LEU A 237 -18.86 -18.72 -1.54
CA LEU A 237 -17.50 -19.01 -1.97
C LEU A 237 -16.95 -20.32 -1.34
N GLU A 238 -16.81 -21.32 -2.19
CA GLU A 238 -16.20 -22.64 -1.88
C GLU A 238 -14.85 -22.78 -2.62
N GLU A 239 -13.86 -21.94 -2.31
CA GLU A 239 -12.55 -21.95 -2.96
C GLU A 239 -11.44 -22.34 -1.98
N ARG A 240 -10.35 -22.87 -2.51
CA ARG A 240 -9.12 -23.16 -1.77
C ARG A 240 -7.96 -22.36 -2.35
N PHE A 241 -7.02 -22.00 -1.51
CA PHE A 241 -5.99 -21.03 -1.84
C PHE A 241 -4.59 -21.62 -1.73
N CYS A 242 -3.68 -21.10 -2.55
CA CYS A 242 -2.25 -21.35 -2.43
C CYS A 242 -1.50 -20.15 -1.88
N LEU A 243 -2.01 -18.92 -2.13
CA LEU A 243 -1.45 -17.67 -1.67
C LEU A 243 -2.57 -16.75 -1.19
N VAL A 244 -2.39 -16.16 -0.01
CA VAL A 244 -3.33 -15.18 0.53
C VAL A 244 -2.55 -13.99 1.05
N SER A 245 -2.99 -12.78 0.75
CA SER A 245 -2.56 -11.54 1.40
C SER A 245 -3.67 -11.02 2.29
N LEU A 246 -3.38 -10.75 3.56
CA LEU A 246 -4.27 -10.04 4.50
C LEU A 246 -3.65 -8.68 4.82
N ASP A 247 -4.35 -7.60 4.44
CA ASP A 247 -3.91 -6.21 4.58
C ASP A 247 -5.11 -5.32 4.95
N VAL A 248 -5.63 -5.53 6.16
CA VAL A 248 -6.93 -4.99 6.62
C VAL A 248 -6.86 -4.14 7.88
N ASP A 249 -5.68 -3.83 8.36
CA ASP A 249 -5.37 -2.88 9.41
C ASP A 249 -5.94 -3.20 10.82
N PHE A 250 -7.12 -3.82 10.93
CA PHE A 250 -7.85 -3.94 12.19
C PHE A 250 -7.96 -5.37 12.69
N TYR A 251 -7.98 -5.50 14.03
CA TYR A 251 -8.08 -6.75 14.76
C TYR A 251 -9.19 -7.68 14.27
N ARG A 252 -10.44 -7.17 14.21
CA ARG A 252 -11.63 -7.99 13.91
C ARG A 252 -11.54 -8.60 12.51
N THR A 253 -11.29 -7.78 11.49
CA THR A 253 -11.22 -8.23 10.10
C THR A 253 -10.03 -9.16 9.87
N THR A 254 -8.89 -8.90 10.54
CA THR A 254 -7.73 -9.79 10.52
C THR A 254 -8.07 -11.16 11.09
N LEU A 255 -8.71 -11.22 12.26
CA LEU A 255 -9.09 -12.47 12.91
C LEU A 255 -10.07 -13.29 12.07
N GLU A 256 -11.10 -12.65 11.53
CA GLU A 256 -12.06 -13.26 10.63
C GLU A 256 -11.39 -13.76 9.33
N GLY A 257 -10.45 -12.98 8.78
CA GLY A 257 -9.64 -13.39 7.63
C GLY A 257 -8.81 -14.62 7.91
N LEU A 258 -8.12 -14.69 9.06
CA LEU A 258 -7.36 -15.87 9.48
C LEU A 258 -8.25 -17.10 9.64
N ARG A 259 -9.40 -16.98 10.31
CA ARG A 259 -10.39 -18.06 10.50
C ARG A 259 -10.91 -18.60 9.18
N TYR A 260 -11.08 -17.74 8.18
CA TYR A 260 -11.59 -18.14 6.87
C TYR A 260 -10.49 -18.74 5.99
N PHE A 261 -9.38 -18.02 5.80
CA PHE A 261 -8.37 -18.41 4.80
C PHE A 261 -7.44 -19.51 5.29
N TRP A 262 -7.04 -19.54 6.56
CA TRP A 262 -6.10 -20.53 7.05
C TRP A 262 -6.55 -21.98 6.84
N PRO A 263 -7.78 -22.41 7.19
CA PRO A 263 -8.23 -23.78 6.92
C PRO A 263 -8.38 -24.09 5.43
N ARG A 264 -8.56 -23.07 4.58
CA ARG A 264 -8.69 -23.20 3.13
C ARG A 264 -7.37 -23.08 2.38
N LEU A 265 -6.31 -22.74 3.05
CA LEU A 265 -4.97 -22.71 2.47
C LEU A 265 -4.43 -24.12 2.28
N HIS A 266 -3.91 -24.42 1.09
CA HIS A 266 -3.28 -25.72 0.81
C HIS A 266 -1.95 -25.87 1.56
N LYS A 267 -1.57 -27.12 1.88
CA LYS A 267 -0.22 -27.42 2.38
C LYS A 267 0.82 -26.96 1.36
N GLY A 268 1.85 -26.28 1.82
CA GLY A 268 2.85 -25.62 0.97
C GLY A 268 2.44 -24.23 0.48
N GLY A 269 1.24 -23.79 0.81
CA GLY A 269 0.78 -22.42 0.54
C GLY A 269 1.23 -21.42 1.59
N TYR A 270 1.05 -20.15 1.29
CA TYR A 270 1.50 -19.04 2.12
C TYR A 270 0.39 -18.01 2.37
N LEU A 271 0.40 -17.43 3.58
CA LEU A 271 -0.42 -16.30 3.92
C LEU A 271 0.50 -15.16 4.38
N LEU A 272 0.47 -14.04 3.65
CA LEU A 272 1.16 -12.80 4.02
C LEU A 272 0.23 -11.96 4.87
N LEU A 273 0.65 -11.69 6.11
CA LEU A 273 -0.06 -10.83 7.05
C LEU A 273 0.67 -9.51 7.13
N HIS A 274 0.09 -8.45 6.55
CA HIS A 274 0.65 -7.10 6.58
C HIS A 274 0.43 -6.44 7.94
N ASP A 275 1.25 -5.45 8.29
CA ASP A 275 1.17 -4.66 9.53
C ASP A 275 1.23 -5.46 10.84
N TRP A 276 1.75 -6.70 10.80
CA TRP A 276 1.84 -7.53 12.01
C TRP A 276 2.73 -6.89 13.09
N ASP A 277 3.84 -6.26 12.71
CA ASP A 277 4.77 -5.56 13.63
C ASP A 277 4.61 -4.04 13.55
N SER A 278 3.41 -3.57 13.21
CA SER A 278 3.11 -2.15 13.14
C SER A 278 2.74 -1.60 14.51
N PRO A 279 3.49 -0.65 15.07
CA PRO A 279 3.13 -0.02 16.34
C PRO A 279 1.85 0.82 16.25
N LYS A 280 1.44 1.20 15.05
CA LYS A 280 0.18 1.93 14.80
C LYS A 280 -1.04 1.02 14.76
N LEU A 281 -0.86 -0.26 14.42
CA LEU A 281 -1.91 -1.24 14.18
C LEU A 281 -1.72 -2.51 15.04
N PRO A 282 -1.60 -2.40 16.37
CA PRO A 282 -1.30 -3.53 17.26
C PRO A 282 -2.37 -4.63 17.23
N GLY A 283 -3.56 -4.32 16.72
CA GLY A 283 -4.67 -5.27 16.58
C GLY A 283 -4.36 -6.44 15.66
N VAL A 284 -3.49 -6.25 14.66
CA VAL A 284 -3.10 -7.32 13.72
C VAL A 284 -2.33 -8.43 14.45
N ALA A 285 -1.32 -8.09 15.24
CA ALA A 285 -0.58 -9.06 16.05
C ALA A 285 -1.47 -9.74 17.09
N GLN A 286 -2.40 -9.00 17.70
CA GLN A 286 -3.35 -9.54 18.68
C GLN A 286 -4.29 -10.57 18.03
N ALA A 287 -4.79 -10.30 16.81
CA ALA A 287 -5.64 -11.21 16.06
C ALA A 287 -4.93 -12.54 15.77
N LEU A 288 -3.66 -12.50 15.34
CA LEU A 288 -2.89 -13.72 15.13
C LEU A 288 -2.70 -14.50 16.43
N ALA A 289 -2.33 -13.81 17.52
CA ALA A 289 -2.12 -14.46 18.82
C ALA A 289 -3.41 -15.13 19.35
N GLU A 290 -4.57 -14.55 19.08
CA GLU A 290 -5.86 -15.17 19.43
C GLU A 290 -6.15 -16.37 18.53
N PHE A 291 -5.95 -16.22 17.22
CA PHE A 291 -6.15 -17.31 16.29
C PHE A 291 -5.24 -18.52 16.58
N GLU A 292 -3.98 -18.31 16.96
CA GLU A 292 -3.08 -19.38 17.38
C GLU A 292 -3.58 -20.13 18.64
N LYS A 293 -4.22 -19.43 19.57
CA LYS A 293 -4.87 -20.07 20.73
C LYS A 293 -6.08 -20.91 20.28
N GLU A 294 -6.88 -20.43 19.34
CA GLU A 294 -8.04 -21.17 18.82
C GLU A 294 -7.64 -22.47 18.11
N VAL A 295 -6.59 -22.42 17.30
CA VAL A 295 -6.11 -23.62 16.58
C VAL A 295 -5.25 -24.53 17.45
N GLY A 296 -4.82 -24.07 18.61
CA GLY A 296 -4.07 -24.84 19.61
C GLY A 296 -2.59 -25.03 19.32
N PHE A 297 -2.02 -24.29 18.37
CA PHE A 297 -0.59 -24.34 18.08
C PHE A 297 -0.09 -23.01 17.50
N ARG A 298 1.21 -22.76 17.65
CA ARG A 298 1.87 -21.62 17.03
C ARG A 298 2.08 -21.91 15.55
N ILE A 299 1.61 -20.99 14.71
CA ILE A 299 1.72 -21.13 13.24
C ILE A 299 3.18 -20.90 12.82
N PRO A 300 3.79 -21.77 11.99
CA PRO A 300 5.10 -21.51 11.42
C PRO A 300 5.09 -20.23 10.61
N ALA A 301 5.98 -19.29 10.99
CA ALA A 301 5.98 -17.98 10.39
C ALA A 301 7.39 -17.37 10.30
N VAL A 302 7.58 -16.48 9.31
CA VAL A 302 8.80 -15.72 9.10
C VAL A 302 8.48 -14.23 9.08
N PRO A 303 8.98 -13.44 10.05
CA PRO A 303 8.82 -11.98 10.01
C PRO A 303 9.68 -11.36 8.92
N LEU A 304 9.14 -10.36 8.23
CA LEU A 304 9.85 -9.59 7.22
C LEU A 304 10.31 -8.25 7.79
N CYS A 305 11.48 -7.82 7.35
CA CYS A 305 11.99 -6.48 7.65
C CYS A 305 11.55 -5.48 6.56
N ASP A 306 10.31 -5.57 6.14
CA ASP A 306 9.68 -4.66 5.18
C ASP A 306 9.14 -3.39 5.84
N VAL A 307 8.56 -2.50 5.04
CA VAL A 307 8.07 -1.20 5.54
C VAL A 307 6.88 -1.36 6.48
N GLY A 308 5.98 -2.30 6.18
CA GLY A 308 4.77 -2.55 6.96
C GLY A 308 4.96 -3.52 8.13
N GLY A 309 6.14 -4.17 8.27
CA GLY A 309 6.35 -5.19 9.30
C GLY A 309 5.48 -6.42 9.07
N SER A 310 5.57 -6.99 7.87
CA SER A 310 4.77 -8.15 7.48
C SER A 310 5.26 -9.45 8.09
N LEU A 311 4.37 -10.44 8.16
CA LEU A 311 4.65 -11.80 8.59
C LEU A 311 4.21 -12.78 7.51
N VAL A 312 5.06 -13.74 7.13
CA VAL A 312 4.69 -14.84 6.22
C VAL A 312 4.35 -16.05 7.04
N LEU A 313 3.09 -16.48 7.01
CA LEU A 313 2.61 -17.72 7.61
C LEU A 313 2.75 -18.87 6.59
N CYS A 314 3.30 -20.00 7.03
CA CYS A 314 3.57 -21.17 6.19
C CYS A 314 2.63 -22.34 6.56
N LYS A 315 1.85 -22.83 5.58
CA LYS A 315 0.90 -23.93 5.78
C LYS A 315 1.54 -25.32 5.65
#